data_9b79730f1bc01c2ec79097485428c797
#
_entry.id   9b79730f1bc01c2ec79097485428c797
#
_cell.length_a   1.000
_cell.length_b   1.000
_cell.length_c   1.000
_cell.angle_alpha   90.00
_cell.angle_beta   90.00
_cell.angle_gamma   90.00
#
_symmetry.space_group_name_H-M   'P 1'
#
loop_
_entity.id
_entity.type
_entity.pdbx_description
1 polymer ?
#
loop_
_entity_poly.entity_id
_entity_poly.type
_entity_poly.pdbx_seq_one_letter_code
_entity_poly.pdbx_strand_id
1 'polypeptide(L)' 'GARVPEKSHPGDAGWDLYCSEDTELAPGETRIIPTGVSMEIPPGWYGQIKSRSGLGTRGMVVTAGVVDSSYRGEIGV' A
#
# COMPACT_ATOMS: atom_id res chain seq x y z
N GLY A 1 1.04 -12.19 -8.78
CA GLY A 1 -0.38 -12.12 -8.44
C GLY A 1 -0.65 -11.38 -7.15
N ALA A 2 -1.93 -11.12 -6.90
CA ALA A 2 -2.35 -10.43 -5.69
C ALA A 2 -2.07 -11.25 -4.43
N ARG A 3 -1.71 -10.57 -3.35
CA ARG A 3 -1.49 -11.19 -2.05
C ARG A 3 -2.31 -10.46 -0.99
N VAL A 4 -2.92 -11.23 -0.09
CA VAL A 4 -3.64 -10.66 1.05
C VAL A 4 -2.65 -9.92 1.95
N PRO A 5 -2.96 -8.67 2.39
CA PRO A 5 -2.11 -7.97 3.34
C PRO A 5 -1.86 -8.76 4.61
N GLU A 6 -0.64 -8.73 5.11
CA GLU A 6 -0.23 -9.49 6.29
C GLU A 6 0.57 -8.62 7.26
N LYS A 7 0.54 -8.96 8.53
CA LYS A 7 1.46 -8.41 9.53
C LYS A 7 2.66 -9.32 9.65
N SER A 8 3.86 -8.76 9.59
CA SER A 8 5.10 -9.52 9.80
C SER A 8 5.20 -10.03 11.24
N HIS A 9 4.72 -9.23 12.19
CA HIS A 9 4.69 -9.56 13.62
C HIS A 9 3.33 -9.18 14.22
N PRO A 10 2.80 -9.96 15.19
CA PRO A 10 1.46 -9.67 15.75
C PRO A 10 1.30 -8.28 16.37
N GLY A 11 2.38 -7.69 16.86
CA GLY A 11 2.36 -6.35 17.47
C GLY A 11 2.50 -5.19 16.49
N ASP A 12 2.65 -5.45 15.20
CA ASP A 12 2.84 -4.39 14.21
C ASP A 12 1.57 -3.55 14.06
N ALA A 13 1.76 -2.23 13.90
CA ALA A 13 0.64 -1.32 13.71
C ALA A 13 -0.01 -1.45 12.34
N GLY A 14 0.77 -1.79 11.33
CA GLY A 14 0.31 -1.85 9.94
C GLY A 14 0.32 -3.24 9.35
N TRP A 15 -0.38 -3.36 8.25
CA TRP A 15 -0.41 -4.56 7.41
C TRP A 15 0.43 -4.29 6.17
N ASP A 16 1.26 -5.24 5.77
CA ASP A 16 2.07 -5.11 4.57
C ASP A 16 1.21 -5.31 3.33
N LEU A 17 1.31 -4.36 2.38
CA LEU A 17 0.77 -4.50 1.04
C LEU A 17 1.88 -4.94 0.09
N TYR A 18 1.52 -5.71 -0.90
CA TYR A 18 2.45 -6.25 -1.88
C TYR A 18 2.05 -5.82 -3.28
N CYS A 19 3.02 -5.53 -4.14
CA CYS A 19 2.73 -5.33 -5.56
C CYS A 19 2.28 -6.67 -6.17
N SER A 20 1.33 -6.61 -7.10
CA SER A 20 0.79 -7.82 -7.73
C SER A 20 1.72 -8.43 -8.76
N GLU A 21 2.73 -7.71 -9.19
CA GLU A 21 3.72 -8.14 -10.17
C GLU A 21 5.05 -7.43 -9.92
N ASP A 22 6.14 -7.99 -10.43
CA ASP A 22 7.45 -7.35 -10.34
C ASP A 22 7.43 -6.02 -11.10
N THR A 23 8.00 -5.00 -10.48
CA THR A 23 7.99 -3.64 -11.01
C THR A 23 9.35 -2.99 -10.75
N GLU A 24 9.85 -2.25 -11.74
CA GLU A 24 11.07 -1.46 -11.60
C GLU A 24 10.74 0.02 -11.60
N LEU A 25 11.39 0.76 -10.69
CA LEU A 25 11.32 2.22 -10.63
C LEU A 25 12.67 2.80 -10.96
N ALA A 26 12.72 3.69 -11.95
CA ALA A 26 13.92 4.46 -12.22
C ALA A 26 14.15 5.50 -11.12
N PRO A 27 15.40 5.92 -10.87
CA PRO A 27 15.66 7.00 -9.92
C PRO A 27 14.86 8.25 -10.26
N GLY A 28 14.17 8.82 -9.26
CA GLY A 28 13.32 10.00 -9.44
C GLY A 28 11.96 9.72 -10.07
N GLU A 29 11.68 8.49 -10.46
CA GLU A 29 10.38 8.13 -11.04
C GLU A 29 9.31 7.97 -9.97
N THR A 30 8.11 8.49 -10.24
CA THR A 30 6.91 8.24 -9.44
C THR A 30 5.93 7.45 -10.29
N ARG A 31 5.42 6.35 -9.77
CA ARG A 31 4.50 5.47 -10.49
C ARG A 31 3.47 4.89 -9.55
N ILE A 32 2.25 4.68 -10.05
CA ILE A 32 1.22 3.93 -9.31
C ILE A 32 1.48 2.45 -9.55
N ILE A 33 1.64 1.70 -8.46
CA ILE A 33 1.94 0.26 -8.51
C ILE A 33 0.69 -0.50 -8.09
N PRO A 34 0.17 -1.42 -8.93
CA PRO A 34 -1.03 -2.18 -8.60
C PRO A 34 -0.75 -3.23 -7.51
N THR A 35 -1.72 -3.44 -6.63
CA THR A 35 -1.66 -4.47 -5.59
C THR A 35 -2.57 -5.66 -5.87
N GLY A 36 -3.56 -5.51 -6.75
CA GLY A 36 -4.60 -6.51 -6.99
C GLY A 36 -5.58 -6.65 -5.82
N VAL A 37 -5.57 -5.73 -4.86
CA VAL A 37 -6.37 -5.79 -3.64
C VAL A 37 -7.39 -4.68 -3.62
N SER A 38 -8.62 -4.98 -3.24
CA SER A 38 -9.64 -4.01 -2.88
C SER A 38 -10.09 -4.29 -1.45
N MET A 39 -10.61 -3.27 -0.77
CA MET A 39 -11.01 -3.38 0.64
C MET A 39 -12.38 -2.79 0.86
N GLU A 40 -13.10 -3.38 1.81
CA GLU A 40 -14.32 -2.80 2.35
C GLU A 40 -14.00 -2.21 3.72
N ILE A 41 -13.81 -0.89 3.75
CA ILE A 41 -13.51 -0.17 4.98
C ILE A 41 -14.81 0.32 5.59
N PRO A 42 -15.09 0.03 6.88
CA PRO A 42 -16.33 0.44 7.52
C PRO A 42 -16.51 1.95 7.54
N PRO A 43 -17.75 2.44 7.49
CA PRO A 43 -18.04 3.88 7.67
C PRO A 43 -17.45 4.39 8.99
N GLY A 44 -16.90 5.60 8.96
CA GLY A 44 -16.21 6.18 10.12
C GLY A 44 -14.73 5.84 10.19
N TRP A 45 -14.23 5.01 9.28
CA TRP A 45 -12.83 4.63 9.16
C TRP A 45 -12.29 5.01 7.79
N TYR A 46 -10.98 5.09 7.68
CA TYR A 46 -10.30 5.17 6.39
C TYR A 46 -9.02 4.36 6.44
N GLY A 47 -8.53 3.96 5.27
CA GLY A 47 -7.24 3.31 5.13
C GLY A 47 -6.14 4.34 4.92
N GLN A 48 -4.98 4.13 5.52
CA GLN A 48 -3.81 4.98 5.32
C GLN A 48 -2.66 4.12 4.81
N ILE A 49 -2.24 4.36 3.58
CA ILE A 49 -1.06 3.72 3.02
C ILE A 49 0.15 4.54 3.47
N LYS A 50 1.12 3.87 4.08
CA LYS A 50 2.33 4.52 4.58
C LYS A 50 3.56 3.87 3.97
N SER A 51 4.63 4.64 3.87
CA SER A 51 5.93 4.13 3.46
C SER A 51 6.46 3.13 4.49
N ARG A 52 7.16 2.12 4.02
CA ARG A 52 7.92 1.24 4.92
C ARG A 52 9.20 1.94 5.35
N SER A 53 9.54 1.82 6.63
CA SER A 53 10.72 2.52 7.17
C SER A 53 12.02 2.15 6.44
N GLY A 54 12.24 0.88 6.15
CA GLY A 54 13.43 0.42 5.46
C GLY A 54 13.55 0.96 4.03
N LEU A 55 12.44 0.98 3.28
CA LEU A 55 12.43 1.51 1.92
C LEU A 55 12.42 3.04 1.93
N GLY A 56 11.71 3.65 2.89
CA GLY A 56 11.68 5.11 3.03
C GLY A 56 13.05 5.71 3.26
N THR A 57 13.87 5.07 4.08
CA THR A 57 15.26 5.53 4.33
C THR A 57 16.14 5.42 3.08
N ARG A 58 15.73 4.63 2.09
CA ARG A 58 16.41 4.51 0.80
C ARG A 58 15.83 5.42 -0.27
N GLY A 59 14.88 6.31 0.09
CA GLY A 59 14.26 7.25 -0.82
C GLY A 59 13.03 6.73 -1.56
N MET A 60 12.54 5.54 -1.24
CA MET A 60 11.31 5.01 -1.82
C MET A 60 10.14 5.31 -0.88
N VAL A 61 9.31 6.27 -1.26
CA VAL A 61 8.24 6.78 -0.40
C VAL A 61 6.88 6.73 -1.09
N VAL A 62 5.82 6.63 -0.28
CA VAL A 62 4.45 6.75 -0.73
C VAL A 62 4.04 8.22 -0.69
N THR A 63 3.55 8.75 -1.82
CA THR A 63 3.21 10.17 -1.93
C THR A 63 1.72 10.46 -1.78
N ALA A 64 0.87 9.44 -1.86
CA ALA A 64 -0.56 9.53 -1.56
C ALA A 64 -0.89 8.42 -0.59
N GLY A 65 -2.13 8.23 -0.21
CA GLY A 65 -2.32 7.09 0.63
C GLY A 65 -3.65 6.97 1.35
N VAL A 66 -4.56 7.92 1.20
CA VAL A 66 -5.88 7.81 1.85
C VAL A 66 -6.79 6.93 1.01
N VAL A 67 -7.36 5.91 1.65
CA VAL A 67 -8.38 5.04 1.06
C VAL A 67 -9.68 5.28 1.81
N ASP A 68 -10.65 5.89 1.13
CA ASP A 68 -11.93 6.22 1.73
C ASP A 68 -12.80 4.99 1.97
N SER A 69 -13.70 5.06 2.95
CA SER A 69 -14.61 3.96 3.25
C SER A 69 -15.54 3.62 2.09
N SER A 70 -15.83 4.60 1.22
CA SER A 70 -16.67 4.39 0.03
C SER A 70 -15.92 3.75 -1.14
N TYR A 71 -14.60 3.69 -1.11
CA TYR A 71 -13.81 3.20 -2.23
C TYR A 71 -13.84 1.68 -2.29
N ARG A 72 -14.19 1.11 -3.42
CA ARG A 72 -14.23 -0.33 -3.67
C ARG A 72 -13.30 -0.78 -4.81
N GLY A 73 -12.60 0.16 -5.43
CA GLY A 73 -11.67 -0.15 -6.50
C GLY A 73 -10.37 -0.78 -6.00
N GLU A 74 -9.52 -1.13 -6.94
CA GLU A 74 -8.20 -1.66 -6.62
C GLU A 74 -7.32 -0.61 -5.96
N ILE A 75 -6.56 -1.02 -4.95
CA ILE A 75 -5.60 -0.15 -4.28
C ILE A 75 -4.32 -0.09 -5.10
N GLY A 76 -3.98 1.11 -5.56
CA GLY A 76 -2.68 1.39 -6.17
C GLY A 76 -1.81 2.20 -5.20
N VAL A 77 -0.54 1.94 -5.22
CA VAL A 77 0.44 2.60 -4.33
C VAL A 77 1.44 3.41 -5.13
#